data_2e946cf4a4c3a3e4bb0cfa4e64824d0f
#
_entry.id   2e946cf4a4c3a3e4bb0cfa4e64824d0f
#
_cell.length_a   1.000
_cell.length_b   1.000
_cell.length_c   1.000
_cell.angle_alpha   90.00
_cell.angle_beta   90.00
_cell.angle_gamma   90.00
#
_symmetry.space_group_name_H-M   'P 1'
#
loop_
_entity.id
_entity.type
_entity.pdbx_description
1 polymer ?
#
loop_
_entity_poly.entity_id
_entity_poly.type
_entity_poly.pdbx_seq_one_letter_code
_entity_poly.pdbx_strand_id
1 'polypeptide(L)'
;MTQRTERVAGEIREILGEIVVRQEIKDPRVRGAGIITFTHVRISGDLRQAKAFFTVHGMDDESLERVRQGLGSAAGYMRRRVADRLRLKSTPALSFEVDRVFEEEAHIDALLREVKAQSAEGEGARRAEEAEGERTNASDKDADSD
;
A
#
# COMPACT_ATOMS: atom_id res chain seq x y z
N MET A 1 -24.84 -1.29 -1.13
CA MET A 1 -24.44 -2.65 -0.68
C MET A 1 -25.17 -3.02 0.60
N THR A 2 -25.56 -4.27 0.74
CA THR A 2 -26.15 -4.77 1.98
C THR A 2 -25.03 -5.09 2.98
N GLN A 3 -25.36 -5.12 4.28
CA GLN A 3 -24.41 -5.52 5.33
C GLN A 3 -23.81 -6.91 5.08
N ARG A 4 -24.60 -7.82 4.49
CA ARG A 4 -24.16 -9.17 4.14
C ARG A 4 -23.04 -9.15 3.09
N THR A 5 -23.18 -8.35 2.04
CA THR A 5 -22.15 -8.24 0.99
C THR A 5 -20.87 -7.60 1.53
N GLU A 6 -20.98 -6.60 2.38
CA GLU A 6 -19.83 -5.96 3.04
C GLU A 6 -19.09 -6.93 3.95
N ARG A 7 -19.81 -7.74 4.71
CA ARG A 7 -19.22 -8.75 5.59
C ARG A 7 -18.47 -9.82 4.80
N VAL A 8 -19.08 -10.35 3.75
CA VAL A 8 -18.47 -11.35 2.87
C VAL A 8 -17.25 -10.75 2.17
N ALA A 9 -17.35 -9.51 1.68
CA ALA A 9 -16.23 -8.81 1.07
C ALA A 9 -15.03 -8.68 2.01
N GLY A 10 -15.27 -8.33 3.27
CA GLY A 10 -14.22 -8.25 4.30
C GLY A 10 -13.57 -9.59 4.58
N GLU A 11 -14.36 -10.66 4.65
CA GLU A 11 -13.85 -12.02 4.85
C GLU A 11 -13.00 -12.48 3.66
N ILE A 12 -13.45 -12.22 2.43
CA ILE A 12 -12.68 -12.53 1.22
C ILE A 12 -11.36 -11.77 1.23
N ARG A 13 -11.38 -10.49 1.57
CA ARG A 13 -10.16 -9.68 1.65
C ARG A 13 -9.14 -10.29 2.60
N GLU A 14 -9.57 -10.75 3.76
CA GLU A 14 -8.68 -11.40 4.74
C GLU A 14 -8.10 -12.70 4.20
N ILE A 15 -8.91 -13.53 3.55
CA ILE A 15 -8.47 -14.80 2.97
C ILE A 15 -7.42 -14.55 1.88
N LEU A 16 -7.69 -13.60 0.98
CA LEU A 16 -6.75 -13.25 -0.10
C LEU A 16 -5.43 -12.72 0.47
N GLY A 17 -5.50 -11.91 1.51
CA GLY A 17 -4.31 -11.41 2.21
C GLY A 17 -3.48 -12.55 2.81
N GLU A 18 -4.10 -13.52 3.44
CA GLU A 18 -3.40 -14.69 3.96
C GLU A 18 -2.72 -15.51 2.88
N ILE A 19 -3.39 -15.71 1.74
CA ILE A 19 -2.85 -16.49 0.62
C ILE A 19 -1.53 -15.86 0.13
N VAL A 20 -1.49 -14.55 -0.07
CA VAL A 20 -0.28 -13.88 -0.56
C VAL A 20 0.82 -13.81 0.51
N VAL A 21 0.47 -13.59 1.77
CA VAL A 21 1.44 -13.58 2.88
C VAL A 21 2.09 -14.95 3.05
N ARG A 22 1.32 -16.02 2.93
CA ARG A 22 1.84 -17.40 3.03
C ARG A 22 2.53 -17.88 1.76
N GLN A 23 2.59 -17.04 0.73
CA GLN A 23 3.22 -17.38 -0.55
C GLN A 23 2.65 -18.65 -1.19
N GLU A 24 1.34 -18.82 -1.09
CA GLU A 24 0.64 -19.97 -1.67
C GLU A 24 0.60 -19.92 -3.21
N ILE A 25 0.71 -18.73 -3.80
CA ILE A 25 0.70 -18.54 -5.26
C ILE A 25 2.12 -18.68 -5.78
N LYS A 26 2.33 -19.63 -6.67
CA LYS A 26 3.66 -19.95 -7.22
C LYS A 26 4.06 -19.08 -8.41
N ASP A 27 3.13 -18.37 -9.03
CA ASP A 27 3.41 -17.51 -10.16
C ASP A 27 4.48 -16.46 -9.78
N PRO A 28 5.60 -16.38 -10.52
CA PRO A 28 6.70 -15.46 -10.19
C PRO A 28 6.28 -13.99 -10.17
N ARG A 29 5.28 -13.62 -10.96
CA ARG A 29 4.77 -12.24 -10.98
C ARG A 29 4.13 -11.83 -9.65
N VAL A 30 3.58 -12.78 -8.93
CA VAL A 30 2.98 -12.58 -7.61
C VAL A 30 4.01 -12.81 -6.51
N ARG A 31 4.70 -13.95 -6.58
CA ARG A 31 5.64 -14.37 -5.54
C ARG A 31 6.84 -13.42 -5.39
N GLY A 32 7.31 -12.86 -6.49
CA GLY A 32 8.42 -11.91 -6.51
C GLY A 32 8.03 -10.45 -6.31
N ALA A 33 6.75 -10.16 -6.13
CA ALA A 33 6.24 -8.78 -6.10
C ALA A 33 6.56 -8.02 -4.81
N GLY A 34 6.92 -8.69 -3.73
CA GLY A 34 7.04 -8.08 -2.41
C GLY A 34 5.74 -8.17 -1.63
N ILE A 35 5.37 -7.10 -0.93
CA ILE A 35 4.17 -7.10 -0.08
C ILE A 35 2.96 -6.62 -0.89
N ILE A 36 2.06 -7.55 -1.19
CA ILE A 36 0.79 -7.25 -1.85
C ILE A 36 -0.26 -6.98 -0.77
N THR A 37 -0.92 -5.83 -0.84
CA THR A 37 -1.99 -5.45 0.07
C THR A 37 -3.30 -5.39 -0.67
N PHE A 38 -4.30 -6.16 -0.23
CA PHE A 38 -5.66 -6.03 -0.74
C PHE A 38 -6.37 -4.92 0.05
N THR A 39 -6.67 -3.83 -0.62
CA THR A 39 -7.24 -2.65 0.02
C THR A 39 -8.73 -2.79 0.27
N HIS A 40 -9.46 -3.35 -0.68
CA HIS A 40 -10.88 -3.68 -0.49
C HIS A 40 -11.35 -4.66 -1.54
N VAL A 41 -12.52 -5.25 -1.30
CA VAL A 41 -13.18 -6.17 -2.22
C VAL A 41 -14.59 -5.64 -2.46
N ARG A 42 -15.00 -5.60 -3.72
CA ARG A 42 -16.36 -5.22 -4.13
C ARG A 42 -17.08 -6.44 -4.67
N ILE A 43 -18.23 -6.76 -4.08
CA ILE A 43 -19.04 -7.90 -4.49
C ILE A 43 -20.30 -7.40 -5.21
N SER A 44 -20.66 -8.05 -6.33
CA SER A 44 -21.92 -7.78 -7.02
C SER A 44 -23.13 -8.17 -6.15
N GLY A 45 -24.29 -7.51 -6.38
CA GLY A 45 -25.48 -7.73 -5.59
C GLY A 45 -25.97 -9.18 -5.59
N ASP A 46 -25.71 -9.93 -6.68
CA ASP A 46 -26.06 -11.34 -6.82
C ASP A 46 -25.00 -12.30 -6.24
N LEU A 47 -23.93 -11.78 -5.66
CA LEU A 47 -22.79 -12.52 -5.08
C LEU A 47 -22.03 -13.41 -6.09
N ARG A 48 -22.17 -13.15 -7.38
CA ARG A 48 -21.50 -13.94 -8.43
C ARG A 48 -20.11 -13.46 -8.77
N GLN A 49 -19.83 -12.17 -8.55
CA GLN A 49 -18.57 -11.58 -8.91
C GLN A 49 -17.97 -10.80 -7.74
N ALA A 50 -16.71 -10.99 -7.51
CA ALA A 50 -15.93 -10.24 -6.51
C ALA A 50 -14.71 -9.63 -7.18
N LYS A 51 -14.56 -8.33 -7.07
CA LYS A 51 -13.41 -7.60 -7.57
C LYS A 51 -12.53 -7.21 -6.40
N ALA A 52 -11.30 -7.72 -6.38
CA ALA A 52 -10.34 -7.42 -5.33
C ALA A 52 -9.38 -6.34 -5.82
N PHE A 53 -9.31 -5.25 -5.06
CA PHE A 53 -8.40 -4.14 -5.33
C PHE A 53 -7.13 -4.32 -4.50
N PHE A 54 -5.99 -4.10 -5.12
CA PHE A 54 -4.69 -4.30 -4.48
C PHE A 54 -3.71 -3.20 -4.81
N THR A 55 -2.67 -3.13 -4.01
CA THR A 55 -1.51 -2.29 -4.25
C THR A 55 -0.25 -3.01 -3.80
N VAL A 56 0.91 -2.58 -4.32
CA VAL A 56 2.23 -3.02 -3.88
C VAL A 56 3.07 -1.77 -3.66
N HIS A 57 3.58 -1.59 -2.45
CA HIS A 57 4.32 -0.39 -2.08
C HIS A 57 5.55 -0.17 -2.98
N GLY A 58 5.68 1.04 -3.50
CA GLY A 58 6.84 1.44 -4.28
C GLY A 58 6.94 0.87 -5.69
N MET A 59 5.88 0.21 -6.17
CA MET A 59 5.88 -0.44 -7.47
C MET A 59 5.32 0.49 -8.55
N ASP A 60 5.94 0.49 -9.75
CA ASP A 60 5.46 1.28 -10.88
C ASP A 60 4.22 0.64 -11.53
N ASP A 61 3.55 1.39 -12.41
CA ASP A 61 2.30 0.95 -13.05
C ASP A 61 2.48 -0.30 -13.90
N GLU A 62 3.57 -0.41 -14.64
CA GLU A 62 3.86 -1.56 -15.48
C GLU A 62 4.05 -2.83 -14.66
N SER A 63 4.78 -2.71 -13.55
CA SER A 63 5.00 -3.83 -12.64
C SER A 63 3.72 -4.23 -11.91
N LEU A 64 2.88 -3.25 -11.51
CA LEU A 64 1.57 -3.50 -10.92
C LEU A 64 0.66 -4.27 -11.88
N GLU A 65 0.69 -3.94 -13.17
CA GLU A 65 -0.09 -4.64 -14.18
C GLU A 65 0.36 -6.10 -14.33
N ARG A 66 1.65 -6.37 -14.24
CA ARG A 66 2.19 -7.75 -14.23
C ARG A 66 1.71 -8.54 -13.01
N VAL A 67 1.68 -7.92 -11.84
CA VAL A 67 1.13 -8.54 -10.62
C VAL A 67 -0.36 -8.84 -10.81
N ARG A 68 -1.12 -7.90 -11.38
CA ARG A 68 -2.54 -8.11 -11.69
C ARG A 68 -2.75 -9.33 -12.57
N GLN A 69 -1.96 -9.47 -13.62
CA GLN A 69 -2.03 -10.62 -14.53
C GLN A 69 -1.71 -11.92 -13.79
N GLY A 70 -0.70 -11.90 -12.93
CA GLY A 70 -0.34 -13.05 -12.11
C GLY A 70 -1.43 -13.47 -11.14
N LEU A 71 -2.06 -12.50 -10.48
CA LEU A 71 -3.20 -12.75 -9.61
C LEU A 71 -4.38 -13.32 -10.41
N GLY A 72 -4.66 -12.77 -11.60
CA GLY A 72 -5.70 -13.27 -12.49
C GLY A 72 -5.48 -14.72 -12.89
N SER A 73 -4.24 -15.12 -13.17
CA SER A 73 -3.89 -16.52 -13.46
C SER A 73 -4.14 -17.44 -12.26
N ALA A 74 -4.02 -16.92 -11.05
CA ALA A 74 -4.24 -17.68 -9.82
C ALA A 74 -5.69 -17.59 -9.30
N ALA A 75 -6.58 -16.89 -10.00
CA ALA A 75 -7.95 -16.63 -9.55
C ALA A 75 -8.72 -17.93 -9.21
N GLY A 76 -8.55 -18.97 -10.01
CA GLY A 76 -9.19 -20.26 -9.76
C GLY A 76 -8.73 -20.92 -8.46
N TYR A 77 -7.45 -20.88 -8.18
CA TYR A 77 -6.89 -21.36 -6.92
C TYR A 77 -7.43 -20.56 -5.73
N MET A 78 -7.39 -19.24 -5.84
CA MET A 78 -7.85 -18.35 -4.76
C MET A 78 -9.34 -18.52 -4.51
N ARG A 79 -10.13 -18.70 -5.57
CA ARG A 79 -11.57 -18.97 -5.46
C ARG A 79 -11.84 -20.25 -4.68
N ARG A 80 -11.09 -21.31 -4.93
CA ARG A 80 -11.22 -22.57 -4.19
C ARG A 80 -10.88 -22.38 -2.72
N ARG A 81 -9.87 -21.61 -2.40
CA ARG A 81 -9.51 -21.31 -1.02
C ARG A 81 -10.60 -20.52 -0.31
N VAL A 82 -11.20 -19.56 -1.00
CA VAL A 82 -12.35 -18.81 -0.48
C VAL A 82 -13.55 -19.76 -0.24
N ALA A 83 -13.83 -20.64 -1.19
CA ALA A 83 -14.92 -21.61 -1.08
C ALA A 83 -14.75 -22.51 0.15
N ASP A 84 -13.55 -22.99 0.39
CA ASP A 84 -13.23 -23.86 1.52
C ASP A 84 -13.44 -23.15 2.88
N ARG A 85 -13.16 -21.85 2.93
CA ARG A 85 -13.23 -21.07 4.16
C ARG A 85 -14.63 -20.53 4.47
N LEU A 86 -15.36 -20.08 3.45
CA LEU A 86 -16.62 -19.37 3.66
C LEU A 86 -17.87 -20.26 3.54
N ARG A 87 -17.76 -21.41 2.94
CA ARG A 87 -18.89 -22.35 2.75
C ARG A 87 -20.14 -21.66 2.20
N LEU A 88 -19.94 -20.79 1.22
CA LEU A 88 -21.04 -20.12 0.54
C LEU A 88 -21.77 -21.09 -0.40
N LYS A 89 -23.07 -20.87 -0.61
CA LYS A 89 -23.87 -21.67 -1.56
C LYS A 89 -23.27 -21.62 -2.97
N SER A 90 -22.71 -20.46 -3.34
CA SER A 90 -21.96 -20.27 -4.57
C SER A 90 -20.83 -19.29 -4.28
N THR A 91 -19.61 -19.64 -4.68
CA THR A 91 -18.45 -18.78 -4.48
C THR A 91 -18.33 -17.80 -5.63
N PRO A 92 -18.17 -16.49 -5.36
CA PRO A 92 -18.03 -15.52 -6.44
C PRO A 92 -16.77 -15.75 -7.26
N ALA A 93 -16.85 -15.46 -8.56
CA ALA A 93 -15.67 -15.42 -9.42
C ALA A 93 -14.81 -14.21 -9.03
N LEU A 94 -13.51 -14.41 -8.91
CA LEU A 94 -12.56 -13.37 -8.49
C LEU A 94 -11.94 -12.68 -9.70
N SER A 95 -11.86 -11.36 -9.63
CA SER A 95 -11.04 -10.55 -10.54
C SER A 95 -10.20 -9.58 -9.72
N PHE A 96 -9.11 -9.08 -10.30
CA PHE A 96 -8.15 -8.26 -9.59
C PHE A 96 -7.89 -6.97 -10.35
N GLU A 97 -7.87 -5.86 -9.62
CA GLU A 97 -7.52 -4.55 -10.17
C GLU A 97 -6.60 -3.80 -9.22
N VAL A 98 -5.72 -2.99 -9.78
CA VAL A 98 -4.89 -2.08 -9.00
C VAL A 98 -5.80 -1.00 -8.39
N ASP A 99 -5.64 -0.72 -7.11
CA ASP A 99 -6.38 0.36 -6.46
C ASP A 99 -5.75 1.71 -6.82
N ARG A 100 -6.27 2.33 -7.86
CA ARG A 100 -5.75 3.60 -8.39
C ARG A 100 -5.97 4.76 -7.43
N VAL A 101 -7.08 4.76 -6.70
CA VAL A 101 -7.35 5.81 -5.70
C VAL A 101 -6.33 5.74 -4.57
N PHE A 102 -6.07 4.55 -4.06
CA PHE A 102 -5.06 4.34 -3.02
C PHE A 102 -3.66 4.74 -3.51
N GLU A 103 -3.30 4.36 -4.74
CA GLU A 103 -2.01 4.70 -5.34
C GLU A 103 -1.83 6.21 -5.49
N GLU A 104 -2.85 6.94 -5.94
CA GLU A 104 -2.81 8.40 -6.04
C GLU A 104 -2.65 9.06 -4.67
N GLU A 105 -3.42 8.64 -3.68
CA GLU A 105 -3.32 9.15 -2.31
C GLU A 105 -1.95 8.88 -1.71
N ALA A 106 -1.42 7.68 -1.88
CA ALA A 106 -0.08 7.31 -1.40
C ALA A 106 1.00 8.15 -2.07
N HIS A 107 0.87 8.44 -3.36
CA HIS A 107 1.80 9.29 -4.10
C HIS A 107 1.78 10.73 -3.58
N ILE A 108 0.60 11.29 -3.35
CA ILE A 108 0.43 12.63 -2.79
C ILE A 108 1.04 12.69 -1.38
N ASP A 109 0.78 11.70 -0.54
CA ASP A 109 1.34 11.63 0.82
C ASP A 109 2.87 11.55 0.79
N ALA A 110 3.45 10.78 -0.12
CA ALA A 110 4.89 10.68 -0.30
C ALA A 110 5.50 12.02 -0.70
N LEU A 111 4.86 12.73 -1.65
CA LEU A 111 5.29 14.07 -2.07
C LEU A 111 5.22 15.07 -0.93
N LEU A 112 4.16 15.04 -0.12
CA LEU A 112 4.01 15.92 1.05
C LEU A 112 5.08 15.65 2.10
N ARG A 113 5.42 14.39 2.37
CA ARG A 113 6.50 14.02 3.29
C ARG A 113 7.85 14.53 2.80
N GLU A 114 8.11 14.41 1.51
CA GLU A 114 9.35 14.90 0.88
C GLU A 114 9.46 16.42 1.03
N VAL A 115 8.38 17.16 0.77
CA VAL A 115 8.33 18.61 0.96
C VAL A 115 8.57 18.98 2.43
N LYS A 116 7.95 18.29 3.38
CA LYS A 116 8.16 18.51 4.82
C LYS A 116 9.59 18.22 5.25
N ALA A 117 10.21 17.14 4.73
CA ALA A 117 11.58 16.79 5.04
C ALA A 117 12.54 17.85 4.53
N GLN A 118 12.35 18.36 3.31
CA GLN A 118 13.15 19.45 2.74
C GLN A 118 12.98 20.74 3.54
N SER A 119 11.78 21.09 3.97
CA SER A 119 11.51 22.22 4.84
C SER A 119 12.22 22.08 6.19
N ALA A 120 12.16 20.91 6.81
CA ALA A 120 12.80 20.64 8.10
C ALA A 120 14.33 20.72 8.00
N GLU A 121 14.91 20.22 6.92
CA GLU A 121 16.35 20.32 6.64
C GLU A 121 16.76 21.78 6.43
N GLY A 122 15.97 22.55 5.69
CA GLY A 122 16.19 23.98 5.49
C GLY A 122 16.16 24.77 6.79
N GLU A 123 15.20 24.52 7.66
CA GLU A 123 15.09 25.13 8.98
C GLU A 123 16.24 24.71 9.90
N GLY A 124 16.63 23.45 9.89
CA GLY A 124 17.77 22.96 10.65
C GLY A 124 19.07 23.60 10.25
N ALA A 125 19.30 23.77 8.94
CA ALA A 125 20.50 24.46 8.42
C ALA A 125 20.51 25.93 8.83
N ARG A 126 19.40 26.64 8.77
CA ARG A 126 19.30 28.05 9.21
C ARG A 126 19.59 28.20 10.70
N ARG A 127 19.06 27.33 11.54
CA ARG A 127 19.33 27.33 12.98
C ARG A 127 20.80 27.07 13.30
N ALA A 128 21.44 26.18 12.57
CA ALA A 128 22.86 25.89 12.73
C ALA A 128 23.74 27.10 12.35
N GLU A 129 23.42 27.81 11.27
CA GLU A 129 24.10 29.02 10.85
C GLU A 129 23.93 30.16 11.87
N GLU A 130 22.73 30.35 12.39
CA GLU A 130 22.48 31.34 13.45
C GLU A 130 23.23 31.02 14.73
N ALA A 131 23.34 29.76 15.12
CA ALA A 131 24.06 29.33 16.31
C ALA A 131 25.59 29.55 16.17
N GLU A 132 26.15 29.32 14.98
CA GLU A 132 27.57 29.62 14.68
C GLU A 132 27.83 31.13 14.68
N GLY A 133 26.93 31.93 14.14
CA GLY A 133 27.02 33.38 14.17
C GLY A 133 27.03 33.96 15.59
N GLU A 134 26.19 33.41 16.48
CA GLU A 134 26.17 33.81 17.90
C GLU A 134 27.46 33.41 18.64
N ARG A 135 28.03 32.25 18.37
CA ARG A 135 29.26 31.76 18.99
C ARG A 135 30.47 32.62 18.58
N THR A 136 30.56 33.01 17.31
CA THR A 136 31.60 33.89 16.80
C THR A 136 31.51 35.28 17.43
N ASN A 137 30.32 35.82 17.64
CA ASN A 137 30.13 37.10 18.31
C ASN A 137 30.50 37.04 19.81
N ALA A 138 30.22 35.92 20.46
CA ALA A 138 30.59 35.77 21.89
C ALA A 138 32.11 35.64 22.09
N SER A 139 32.82 34.99 21.17
CA SER A 139 34.27 34.85 21.26
C SER A 139 34.99 36.18 20.97
N ASP A 140 34.45 37.03 20.12
CA ASP A 140 35.01 38.36 19.84
C ASP A 140 34.83 39.31 21.04
N LYS A 141 33.75 39.20 21.80
CA LYS A 141 33.54 39.99 23.01
C LYS A 141 34.45 39.59 24.15
N ASP A 142 34.78 38.32 24.29
CA ASP A 142 35.70 37.83 25.32
C ASP A 142 37.17 38.20 25.00
N ALA A 143 37.54 38.38 23.73
CA ALA A 143 38.85 38.84 23.31
C ALA A 143 39.10 40.34 23.55
N ASP A 144 38.04 41.17 23.59
CA ASP A 144 38.13 42.60 23.84
C ASP A 144 38.13 42.98 25.34
N SER A 145 37.96 42.03 26.25
CA SER A 145 37.90 42.28 27.69
C SER A 145 39.23 42.13 28.41
N ASP A 146 40.29 41.86 27.70
CA ASP A 146 41.67 41.84 28.21
C ASP A 146 42.43 43.14 27.79
#